data_ac6f96d21b4ce6a139807057688a2021
#
_entry.id   ac6f96d21b4ce6a139807057688a2021
#
_cell.length_a   1.000
_cell.length_b   1.000
_cell.length_c   1.000
_cell.angle_alpha   90.00
_cell.angle_beta   90.00
_cell.angle_gamma   90.00
#
_symmetry.space_group_name_H-M   'P 1'
#
loop_
_entity.id
_entity.type
_entity.pdbx_description
1 polymer ?
#
loop_
_entity_poly.entity_id
_entity_poly.type
_entity_poly.pdbx_seq_one_letter_code
_entity_poly.pdbx_strand_id
1 'polypeptide(L)'
;AKALDGAGCDVIVIDCAHGHNLNVVASAKKIKKTFKHAKMIFGNIATGDAAKEACAFADAIKVGVGPGSICTTRVISGVGVPQLSAILEVVSVAARKGVPVIADGGIRTSGDIAKALAAGASAVMLGNLLAGTDETPGAIVEKGGKQYKEYRGMGSKSVIESAAGKERYFTHGRKAVPEGVEALVPYKGPVADVVATLTSGIQVGMGYVGARNLKEFHKKAKFTRITNASITEGKPHSLAGIIE
;
A
#
# COMPACT_ATOMS: atom_id res chain seq x y z
N ALA A 1 -12.21 -18.16 5.04
CA ALA A 1 -11.59 -17.71 6.28
C ALA A 1 -11.48 -18.84 7.29
N LYS A 2 -12.60 -19.48 7.72
CA LYS A 2 -12.59 -20.58 8.71
C LYS A 2 -11.70 -21.76 8.30
N ALA A 3 -11.71 -22.16 7.03
CA ALA A 3 -10.85 -23.22 6.52
C ALA A 3 -9.36 -22.86 6.57
N LEU A 4 -9.02 -21.60 6.28
CA LEU A 4 -7.65 -21.10 6.36
C LEU A 4 -7.15 -21.07 7.80
N ASP A 5 -7.96 -20.60 8.74
CA ASP A 5 -7.63 -20.62 10.17
C ASP A 5 -7.44 -22.07 10.68
N GLY A 6 -8.32 -22.99 10.27
CA GLY A 6 -8.20 -24.42 10.59
C GLY A 6 -6.99 -25.12 9.95
N ALA A 7 -6.47 -24.60 8.85
CA ALA A 7 -5.24 -25.07 8.20
C ALA A 7 -3.95 -24.47 8.80
N GLY A 8 -4.07 -23.66 9.87
CA GLY A 8 -2.91 -23.08 10.57
C GLY A 8 -2.39 -21.77 9.96
N CYS A 9 -3.22 -21.02 9.23
CA CYS A 9 -2.83 -19.71 8.72
C CYS A 9 -2.69 -18.71 9.88
N ASP A 10 -1.54 -18.05 10.01
CA ASP A 10 -1.27 -17.11 11.10
C ASP A 10 -2.01 -15.77 10.94
N VAL A 11 -2.17 -15.32 9.69
CA VAL A 11 -2.76 -14.02 9.35
C VAL A 11 -3.71 -14.13 8.18
N ILE A 12 -4.90 -13.57 8.34
CA ILE A 12 -5.91 -13.46 7.27
C ILE A 12 -6.18 -11.99 7.01
N VAL A 13 -6.06 -11.58 5.75
CA VAL A 13 -6.27 -10.19 5.32
C VAL A 13 -7.67 -10.07 4.71
N ILE A 14 -8.48 -9.18 5.25
CA ILE A 14 -9.71 -8.71 4.60
C ILE A 14 -9.32 -7.48 3.78
N ASP A 15 -9.19 -7.68 2.48
CA ASP A 15 -8.65 -6.70 1.55
C ASP A 15 -9.73 -6.22 0.57
N CYS A 16 -10.13 -4.97 0.70
CA CYS A 16 -11.13 -4.30 -0.13
C CYS A 16 -10.61 -2.96 -0.63
N ALA A 17 -11.05 -2.52 -1.80
CA ALA A 17 -10.72 -1.19 -2.34
C ALA A 17 -11.16 -0.07 -1.38
N HIS A 18 -12.30 -0.25 -0.67
CA HIS A 18 -12.80 0.65 0.37
C HIS A 18 -13.45 -0.19 1.48
N GLY A 19 -12.70 -0.44 2.56
CA GLY A 19 -13.13 -1.30 3.68
C GLY A 19 -14.19 -0.67 4.59
N HIS A 20 -14.26 0.67 4.66
CA HIS A 20 -15.26 1.38 5.47
C HIS A 20 -16.63 1.41 4.79
N ASN A 21 -17.15 0.22 4.51
CA ASN A 21 -18.48 -0.04 3.97
C ASN A 21 -19.23 -0.92 4.97
N LEU A 22 -20.50 -0.61 5.23
CA LEU A 22 -21.32 -1.30 6.25
C LEU A 22 -21.32 -2.83 6.09
N ASN A 23 -21.45 -3.32 4.85
CA ASN A 23 -21.48 -4.76 4.58
C ASN A 23 -20.11 -5.41 4.79
N VAL A 24 -19.03 -4.72 4.39
CA VAL A 24 -17.66 -5.21 4.56
C VAL A 24 -17.30 -5.28 6.04
N VAL A 25 -17.59 -4.24 6.79
CA VAL A 25 -17.35 -4.18 8.24
C VAL A 25 -18.15 -5.25 8.98
N ALA A 26 -19.45 -5.40 8.67
CA ALA A 26 -20.29 -6.41 9.28
C ALA A 26 -19.79 -7.82 8.99
N SER A 27 -19.37 -8.08 7.75
CA SER A 27 -18.78 -9.36 7.33
C SER A 27 -17.45 -9.63 8.04
N ALA A 28 -16.56 -8.63 8.11
CA ALA A 28 -15.28 -8.75 8.80
C ALA A 28 -15.47 -9.08 10.29
N LYS A 29 -16.38 -8.40 10.98
CA LYS A 29 -16.73 -8.69 12.38
C LYS A 29 -17.25 -10.12 12.58
N LYS A 30 -18.10 -10.64 11.65
CA LYS A 30 -18.57 -12.04 11.67
C LYS A 30 -17.42 -13.01 11.43
N ILE A 31 -16.57 -12.75 10.42
CA ILE A 31 -15.42 -13.58 10.10
C ILE A 31 -14.45 -13.66 11.26
N LYS A 32 -14.11 -12.51 11.88
CA LYS A 32 -13.18 -12.47 13.02
C LYS A 32 -13.62 -13.36 14.18
N LYS A 33 -14.91 -13.44 14.46
CA LYS A 33 -15.46 -14.33 15.51
C LYS A 33 -15.25 -15.81 15.23
N THR A 34 -14.95 -16.20 14.00
CA THR A 34 -14.71 -17.61 13.62
C THR A 34 -13.25 -18.03 13.74
N PHE A 35 -12.34 -17.08 13.95
CA PHE A 35 -10.90 -17.37 14.09
C PHE A 35 -10.58 -17.92 15.47
N LYS A 36 -9.79 -18.97 15.51
CA LYS A 36 -9.26 -19.57 16.74
C LYS A 36 -7.82 -19.11 16.99
N HIS A 37 -7.04 -18.95 15.92
CA HIS A 37 -5.60 -18.69 15.96
C HIS A 37 -5.20 -17.47 15.12
N ALA A 38 -5.78 -17.33 13.92
CA ALA A 38 -5.37 -16.31 12.96
C ALA A 38 -5.61 -14.88 13.47
N LYS A 39 -4.67 -14.01 13.14
CA LYS A 39 -4.83 -12.56 13.27
C LYS A 39 -5.52 -11.99 12.03
N MET A 40 -6.24 -10.89 12.21
CA MET A 40 -6.93 -10.22 11.11
C MET A 40 -6.25 -8.89 10.77
N ILE A 41 -5.83 -8.73 9.53
CA ILE A 41 -5.55 -7.42 8.95
C ILE A 41 -6.80 -6.97 8.19
N PHE A 42 -7.26 -5.75 8.45
CA PHE A 42 -8.45 -5.19 7.81
C PHE A 42 -8.12 -3.93 7.01
N GLY A 43 -8.59 -3.84 5.77
CA GLY A 43 -8.39 -2.69 4.91
C GLY A 43 -9.10 -2.79 3.54
N ASN A 44 -8.92 -1.78 2.67
CA ASN A 44 -8.19 -0.55 2.98
C ASN A 44 -9.14 0.52 3.52
N ILE A 45 -8.63 1.30 4.44
CA ILE A 45 -9.32 2.45 4.97
C ILE A 45 -8.47 3.72 4.80
N ALA A 46 -9.03 4.91 5.03
CA ALA A 46 -8.31 6.16 4.83
C ALA A 46 -8.66 7.27 5.85
N THR A 47 -9.55 7.00 6.81
CA THR A 47 -10.06 8.02 7.76
C THR A 47 -9.98 7.56 9.21
N GLY A 48 -9.95 8.52 10.12
CA GLY A 48 -9.95 8.25 11.56
C GLY A 48 -11.24 7.58 12.04
N ASP A 49 -12.39 7.89 11.44
CA ASP A 49 -13.66 7.24 11.80
C ASP A 49 -13.66 5.76 11.40
N ALA A 50 -13.16 5.45 10.21
CA ALA A 50 -12.93 4.06 9.80
C ALA A 50 -11.98 3.33 10.75
N ALA A 51 -10.91 4.01 11.20
CA ALA A 51 -9.98 3.45 12.16
C ALA A 51 -10.59 3.18 13.52
N LYS A 52 -11.46 4.09 14.04
CA LYS A 52 -12.19 3.86 15.29
C LYS A 52 -13.00 2.57 15.24
N GLU A 53 -13.69 2.34 14.13
CA GLU A 53 -14.50 1.14 13.96
C GLU A 53 -13.65 -0.11 13.76
N ALA A 54 -12.60 -0.04 12.92
CA ALA A 54 -11.73 -1.16 12.63
C ALA A 54 -10.94 -1.64 13.85
N CYS A 55 -10.45 -0.74 14.70
CA CYS A 55 -9.74 -1.06 15.94
C CYS A 55 -10.56 -1.90 16.94
N ALA A 56 -11.87 -1.99 16.78
CA ALA A 56 -12.72 -2.79 17.66
C ALA A 56 -12.66 -4.30 17.34
N PHE A 57 -12.14 -4.69 16.16
CA PHE A 57 -12.13 -6.11 15.74
C PHE A 57 -10.88 -6.55 15.01
N ALA A 58 -10.12 -5.63 14.39
CA ALA A 58 -8.92 -5.96 13.63
C ALA A 58 -7.67 -5.97 14.53
N ASP A 59 -6.74 -6.89 14.25
CA ASP A 59 -5.44 -6.95 14.92
C ASP A 59 -4.42 -6.00 14.26
N ALA A 60 -4.63 -5.63 12.98
CA ALA A 60 -3.89 -4.61 12.26
C ALA A 60 -4.78 -3.94 11.20
N ILE A 61 -4.42 -2.73 10.80
CA ILE A 61 -5.18 -1.93 9.82
C ILE A 61 -4.31 -1.61 8.62
N LYS A 62 -4.86 -1.79 7.39
CA LYS A 62 -4.20 -1.42 6.14
C LYS A 62 -4.82 -0.15 5.57
N VAL A 63 -3.97 0.85 5.29
CA VAL A 63 -4.36 2.23 4.93
C VAL A 63 -3.98 2.55 3.50
N GLY A 64 -4.96 3.02 2.74
CA GLY A 64 -4.75 3.51 1.37
C GLY A 64 -5.95 3.26 0.47
N VAL A 65 -6.65 4.31 0.08
CA VAL A 65 -7.76 4.27 -0.90
C VAL A 65 -7.33 5.02 -2.16
N GLY A 66 -7.04 4.27 -3.20
CA GLY A 66 -6.66 4.78 -4.52
C GLY A 66 -5.24 5.37 -4.68
N PRO A 67 -4.23 5.15 -3.80
CA PRO A 67 -2.90 5.73 -4.00
C PRO A 67 -1.98 4.89 -4.89
N GLY A 68 -2.34 3.66 -5.26
CA GLY A 68 -1.51 2.75 -6.06
C GLY A 68 -1.15 3.32 -7.42
N SER A 69 0.05 2.99 -7.93
CA SER A 69 0.57 3.53 -9.20
C SER A 69 -0.25 3.16 -10.44
N ILE A 70 -0.95 2.04 -10.38
CA ILE A 70 -1.82 1.51 -11.44
C ILE A 70 -3.31 1.59 -11.06
N CYS A 71 -3.64 2.27 -9.95
CA CYS A 71 -5.01 2.43 -9.47
C CYS A 71 -5.64 3.69 -10.08
N THR A 72 -6.84 3.55 -10.64
CA THR A 72 -7.63 4.65 -11.19
C THR A 72 -8.88 4.96 -10.38
N THR A 73 -9.06 4.35 -9.21
CA THR A 73 -10.22 4.54 -8.33
C THR A 73 -10.54 6.01 -8.11
N ARG A 74 -9.52 6.85 -7.82
CA ARG A 74 -9.73 8.29 -7.57
C ARG A 74 -10.22 9.05 -8.80
N VAL A 75 -9.78 8.63 -9.98
CA VAL A 75 -10.22 9.25 -11.26
C VAL A 75 -11.62 8.80 -11.62
N ILE A 76 -11.94 7.52 -11.45
CA ILE A 76 -13.20 6.91 -11.84
C ILE A 76 -14.33 7.25 -10.86
N SER A 77 -14.05 7.15 -9.54
CA SER A 77 -15.06 7.30 -8.49
C SER A 77 -15.03 8.67 -7.79
N GLY A 78 -13.94 9.43 -7.92
CA GLY A 78 -13.69 10.65 -7.14
C GLY A 78 -13.37 10.38 -5.66
N VAL A 79 -13.31 9.10 -5.23
CA VAL A 79 -13.10 8.70 -3.83
C VAL A 79 -11.62 8.48 -3.55
N GLY A 80 -11.13 9.04 -2.46
CA GLY A 80 -9.75 8.85 -1.99
C GLY A 80 -9.29 9.95 -1.05
N VAL A 81 -8.20 9.68 -0.33
CA VAL A 81 -7.54 10.62 0.58
C VAL A 81 -6.05 10.63 0.24
N PRO A 82 -5.34 11.78 0.26
CA PRO A 82 -3.90 11.83 0.11
C PRO A 82 -3.22 10.90 1.10
N GLN A 83 -2.29 10.05 0.62
CA GLN A 83 -1.83 8.88 1.38
C GLN A 83 -1.19 9.25 2.73
N LEU A 84 -0.32 10.25 2.76
CA LEU A 84 0.32 10.66 4.02
C LEU A 84 -0.70 11.22 5.02
N SER A 85 -1.70 11.97 4.54
CA SER A 85 -2.80 12.45 5.38
C SER A 85 -3.62 11.30 5.96
N ALA A 86 -3.94 10.29 5.15
CA ALA A 86 -4.65 9.10 5.60
C ALA A 86 -3.86 8.33 6.67
N ILE A 87 -2.54 8.17 6.48
CA ILE A 87 -1.69 7.50 7.47
C ILE A 87 -1.69 8.27 8.79
N LEU A 88 -1.45 9.58 8.76
CA LEU A 88 -1.42 10.41 9.96
C LEU A 88 -2.74 10.37 10.72
N GLU A 89 -3.86 10.46 10.02
CA GLU A 89 -5.20 10.42 10.62
C GLU A 89 -5.50 9.06 11.23
N VAL A 90 -5.27 7.96 10.50
CA VAL A 90 -5.53 6.60 11.00
C VAL A 90 -4.62 6.26 12.17
N VAL A 91 -3.31 6.60 12.07
CA VAL A 91 -2.35 6.36 13.16
C VAL A 91 -2.74 7.11 14.43
N SER A 92 -3.26 8.34 14.32
CA SER A 92 -3.69 9.12 15.48
C SER A 92 -4.76 8.42 16.33
N VAL A 93 -5.54 7.55 15.70
CA VAL A 93 -6.57 6.74 16.36
C VAL A 93 -6.04 5.36 16.76
N ALA A 94 -5.39 4.66 15.82
CA ALA A 94 -4.95 3.27 15.98
C ALA A 94 -3.88 3.13 17.07
N ALA A 95 -2.92 4.06 17.14
CA ALA A 95 -1.86 4.05 18.16
C ALA A 95 -2.39 4.07 19.58
N ARG A 96 -3.48 4.82 19.86
CA ARG A 96 -4.13 4.87 21.17
C ARG A 96 -4.78 3.54 21.56
N LYS A 97 -5.04 2.67 20.59
CA LYS A 97 -5.63 1.34 20.78
C LYS A 97 -4.57 0.22 20.67
N GLY A 98 -3.30 0.57 20.44
CA GLY A 98 -2.24 -0.40 20.25
C GLY A 98 -2.36 -1.22 18.96
N VAL A 99 -3.14 -0.74 17.96
CA VAL A 99 -3.36 -1.44 16.69
C VAL A 99 -2.34 -0.95 15.66
N PRO A 100 -1.46 -1.84 15.12
CA PRO A 100 -0.48 -1.46 14.12
C PRO A 100 -1.13 -1.08 12.78
N VAL A 101 -0.46 -0.17 12.06
CA VAL A 101 -0.91 0.35 10.78
C VAL A 101 0.07 -0.04 9.68
N ILE A 102 -0.46 -0.54 8.56
CA ILE A 102 0.29 -0.84 7.32
C ILE A 102 -0.06 0.22 6.30
N ALA A 103 0.92 0.97 5.81
CA ALA A 103 0.73 1.96 4.75
C ALA A 103 0.80 1.27 3.38
N ASP A 104 -0.31 1.27 2.64
CA ASP A 104 -0.45 0.57 1.36
C ASP A 104 -0.67 1.54 0.20
N GLY A 105 0.30 1.58 -0.71
CA GLY A 105 0.27 2.36 -1.93
C GLY A 105 0.81 3.79 -1.80
N GLY A 106 1.01 4.44 -2.95
CA GLY A 106 1.55 5.80 -3.04
C GLY A 106 3.05 5.92 -2.80
N ILE A 107 3.76 4.81 -2.64
CA ILE A 107 5.19 4.74 -2.35
C ILE A 107 5.96 4.53 -3.66
N ARG A 108 6.86 5.45 -3.97
CA ARG A 108 7.65 5.48 -5.21
C ARG A 108 9.16 5.44 -4.96
N THR A 109 9.58 5.80 -3.76
CA THR A 109 10.99 5.91 -3.36
C THR A 109 11.19 5.44 -1.92
N SER A 110 12.44 5.20 -1.52
CA SER A 110 12.81 4.97 -0.11
C SER A 110 12.40 6.13 0.81
N GLY A 111 12.46 7.37 0.29
CA GLY A 111 11.99 8.56 1.02
C GLY A 111 10.48 8.54 1.30
N ASP A 112 9.66 7.97 0.40
CA ASP A 112 8.23 7.80 0.66
C ASP A 112 7.99 6.72 1.72
N ILE A 113 8.79 5.64 1.73
CA ILE A 113 8.76 4.63 2.81
C ILE A 113 9.13 5.29 4.14
N ALA A 114 10.23 6.05 4.18
CA ALA A 114 10.66 6.76 5.38
C ALA A 114 9.58 7.70 5.91
N LYS A 115 8.90 8.45 5.05
CA LYS A 115 7.76 9.31 5.43
C LYS A 115 6.59 8.51 5.99
N ALA A 116 6.22 7.40 5.38
CA ALA A 116 5.12 6.55 5.87
C ALA A 116 5.43 5.97 7.27
N LEU A 117 6.65 5.45 7.46
CA LEU A 117 7.12 4.95 8.74
C LEU A 117 7.23 6.07 9.79
N ALA A 118 7.79 7.23 9.44
CA ALA A 118 7.86 8.40 10.32
C ALA A 118 6.48 8.91 10.75
N ALA A 119 5.47 8.78 9.88
CA ALA A 119 4.07 9.12 10.20
C ALA A 119 3.39 8.13 11.15
N GLY A 120 4.09 7.06 11.54
CA GLY A 120 3.61 6.08 12.52
C GLY A 120 3.13 4.75 11.94
N ALA A 121 3.29 4.51 10.64
CA ALA A 121 3.06 3.18 10.09
C ALA A 121 4.10 2.19 10.66
N SER A 122 3.65 0.98 10.98
CA SER A 122 4.49 -0.12 11.47
C SER A 122 5.15 -0.89 10.32
N ALA A 123 4.52 -0.89 9.17
CA ALA A 123 5.00 -1.51 7.94
C ALA A 123 4.46 -0.78 6.72
N VAL A 124 5.03 -1.10 5.55
CA VAL A 124 4.56 -0.61 4.24
C VAL A 124 4.25 -1.77 3.32
N MET A 125 3.26 -1.62 2.45
CA MET A 125 3.00 -2.53 1.35
C MET A 125 3.47 -1.90 0.04
N LEU A 126 4.31 -2.64 -0.69
CA LEU A 126 4.94 -2.18 -1.92
C LEU A 126 4.39 -2.97 -3.11
N GLY A 127 3.96 -2.28 -4.15
CA GLY A 127 3.57 -2.88 -5.42
C GLY A 127 4.60 -2.56 -6.52
N ASN A 128 4.51 -1.39 -7.12
CA ASN A 128 5.34 -0.97 -8.25
C ASN A 128 6.85 -1.10 -8.01
N LEU A 129 7.32 -0.78 -6.81
CA LEU A 129 8.75 -0.87 -6.48
C LEU A 129 9.30 -2.29 -6.64
N LEU A 130 8.48 -3.31 -6.40
CA LEU A 130 8.87 -4.71 -6.51
C LEU A 130 8.39 -5.38 -7.80
N ALA A 131 7.48 -4.77 -8.56
CA ALA A 131 6.82 -5.38 -9.72
C ALA A 131 7.77 -5.77 -10.86
N GLY A 132 8.97 -5.15 -10.95
CA GLY A 132 9.97 -5.46 -11.98
C GLY A 132 11.04 -6.46 -11.55
N THR A 133 10.91 -7.09 -10.37
CA THR A 133 11.94 -8.01 -9.85
C THR A 133 11.82 -9.42 -10.45
N ASP A 134 12.88 -10.22 -10.32
CA ASP A 134 12.93 -11.60 -10.81
C ASP A 134 11.80 -12.46 -10.25
N GLU A 135 11.50 -12.29 -8.96
CA GLU A 135 10.54 -13.10 -8.22
C GLU A 135 9.08 -12.75 -8.54
N THR A 136 8.82 -11.62 -9.20
CA THR A 136 7.46 -11.31 -9.68
C THR A 136 7.05 -12.23 -10.82
N PRO A 137 5.79 -12.69 -10.88
CA PRO A 137 5.28 -13.48 -11.99
C PRO A 137 5.37 -12.72 -13.33
N GLY A 138 5.46 -13.47 -14.43
CA GLY A 138 5.49 -12.94 -15.78
C GLY A 138 6.87 -12.97 -16.42
N ALA A 139 6.89 -13.02 -17.74
CA ALA A 139 8.11 -13.03 -18.54
C ALA A 139 8.74 -11.62 -18.63
N ILE A 140 10.03 -11.60 -18.89
CA ILE A 140 10.72 -10.36 -19.27
C ILE A 140 10.34 -10.03 -20.72
N VAL A 141 9.96 -8.79 -20.95
CA VAL A 141 9.58 -8.25 -22.26
C VAL A 141 10.65 -7.25 -22.71
N GLU A 142 11.20 -7.43 -23.89
CA GLU A 142 12.14 -6.47 -24.48
C GLU A 142 11.40 -5.42 -25.33
N LYS A 143 11.70 -4.13 -25.09
CA LYS A 143 11.15 -3.02 -25.85
C LYS A 143 12.18 -1.90 -25.96
N GLY A 144 12.55 -1.53 -27.19
CA GLY A 144 13.51 -0.46 -27.43
C GLY A 144 14.89 -0.71 -26.78
N GLY A 145 15.38 -1.95 -26.79
CA GLY A 145 16.66 -2.34 -26.19
C GLY A 145 16.68 -2.34 -24.66
N LYS A 146 15.52 -2.22 -24.02
CA LYS A 146 15.37 -2.26 -22.55
C LYS A 146 14.45 -3.40 -22.13
N GLN A 147 14.70 -3.94 -20.94
CA GLN A 147 13.92 -5.04 -20.36
C GLN A 147 12.84 -4.50 -19.41
N TYR A 148 11.68 -5.12 -19.48
CA TYR A 148 10.49 -4.77 -18.69
C TYR A 148 9.78 -6.02 -18.20
N LYS A 149 8.91 -5.85 -17.19
CA LYS A 149 7.90 -6.85 -16.80
C LYS A 149 6.50 -6.26 -16.89
N GLU A 150 5.52 -7.11 -17.16
CA GLU A 150 4.12 -6.71 -17.11
C GLU A 150 3.69 -6.47 -15.66
N TYR A 151 2.98 -5.38 -15.44
CA TYR A 151 2.41 -5.02 -14.14
C TYR A 151 0.95 -4.60 -14.32
N ARG A 152 0.05 -5.27 -13.61
CA ARG A 152 -1.38 -5.03 -13.71
C ARG A 152 -2.04 -4.86 -12.34
N GLY A 153 -3.01 -3.94 -12.27
CA GLY A 153 -3.82 -3.74 -11.08
C GLY A 153 -4.88 -4.82 -10.93
N MET A 154 -5.24 -5.15 -9.69
CA MET A 154 -6.34 -6.07 -9.39
C MET A 154 -7.68 -5.62 -9.99
N GLY A 155 -7.88 -4.29 -10.16
CA GLY A 155 -9.04 -3.71 -10.83
C GLY A 155 -8.85 -3.47 -12.33
N SER A 156 -7.82 -4.01 -12.98
CA SER A 156 -7.64 -3.90 -14.44
C SER A 156 -8.64 -4.74 -15.21
N LYS A 157 -8.85 -4.39 -16.48
CA LYS A 157 -9.84 -5.05 -17.32
C LYS A 157 -9.59 -6.56 -17.44
N SER A 158 -8.36 -6.98 -17.71
CA SER A 158 -8.02 -8.39 -17.87
C SER A 158 -8.26 -9.20 -16.59
N VAL A 159 -7.98 -8.61 -15.42
CA VAL A 159 -8.22 -9.26 -14.13
C VAL A 159 -9.71 -9.37 -13.85
N ILE A 160 -10.50 -8.30 -14.08
CA ILE A 160 -11.96 -8.32 -13.86
C ILE A 160 -12.64 -9.35 -14.77
N GLU A 161 -12.19 -9.51 -16.02
CA GLU A 161 -12.74 -10.44 -16.99
C GLU A 161 -12.30 -11.90 -16.74
N SER A 162 -11.27 -12.12 -15.92
CA SER A 162 -10.84 -13.46 -15.51
C SER A 162 -11.87 -14.18 -14.61
N ALA A 163 -11.77 -15.49 -14.48
CA ALA A 163 -12.64 -16.27 -13.60
C ALA A 163 -12.59 -15.78 -12.15
N ALA A 164 -11.37 -15.59 -11.61
CA ALA A 164 -11.17 -15.09 -10.26
C ALA A 164 -11.65 -13.63 -10.08
N GLY A 165 -11.51 -12.81 -11.12
CA GLY A 165 -12.00 -11.43 -11.12
C GLY A 165 -13.52 -11.36 -11.07
N LYS A 166 -14.22 -12.20 -11.83
CA LYS A 166 -15.69 -12.27 -11.83
C LYS A 166 -16.25 -12.62 -10.46
N GLU A 167 -15.60 -13.51 -9.72
CA GLU A 167 -15.98 -13.82 -8.34
C GLU A 167 -15.73 -12.65 -7.37
N ARG A 168 -14.60 -11.94 -7.54
CA ARG A 168 -14.21 -10.82 -6.66
C ARG A 168 -15.08 -9.58 -6.86
N TYR A 169 -15.40 -9.26 -8.10
CA TYR A 169 -16.17 -8.06 -8.46
C TYR A 169 -17.63 -8.38 -8.73
N PHE A 170 -18.33 -8.91 -7.74
CA PHE A 170 -19.74 -9.27 -7.80
C PHE A 170 -20.60 -8.07 -8.21
N THR A 171 -20.92 -7.96 -9.48
CA THR A 171 -21.62 -6.78 -10.04
C THR A 171 -23.12 -6.98 -10.21
N HIS A 172 -23.69 -8.09 -9.70
CA HIS A 172 -25.12 -8.41 -9.82
C HIS A 172 -25.68 -8.18 -11.23
N GLY A 173 -24.95 -8.63 -12.25
CA GLY A 173 -25.34 -8.47 -13.66
C GLY A 173 -24.99 -7.12 -14.29
N ARG A 174 -24.40 -6.17 -13.54
CA ARG A 174 -23.87 -4.93 -14.09
C ARG A 174 -22.44 -5.12 -14.58
N LYS A 175 -22.06 -4.42 -15.66
CA LYS A 175 -20.68 -4.41 -16.16
C LYS A 175 -19.78 -3.69 -15.14
N ALA A 176 -18.75 -4.38 -14.64
CA ALA A 176 -17.77 -3.74 -13.77
C ALA A 176 -16.99 -2.67 -14.55
N VAL A 177 -16.81 -1.50 -13.96
CA VAL A 177 -15.94 -0.45 -14.49
C VAL A 177 -14.52 -0.73 -14.01
N PRO A 178 -13.51 -0.83 -14.90
CA PRO A 178 -12.14 -1.02 -14.47
C PRO A 178 -11.63 0.16 -13.65
N GLU A 179 -11.05 -0.12 -12.51
CA GLU A 179 -10.42 0.86 -11.60
C GLU A 179 -8.91 0.67 -11.52
N GLY A 180 -8.30 0.08 -12.55
CA GLY A 180 -6.88 -0.14 -12.67
C GLY A 180 -6.43 -0.28 -14.10
N VAL A 181 -5.14 -0.02 -14.33
CA VAL A 181 -4.50 -0.15 -15.62
C VAL A 181 -3.50 -1.31 -15.65
N GLU A 182 -3.08 -1.68 -16.85
CA GLU A 182 -2.00 -2.60 -17.14
C GLU A 182 -0.87 -1.82 -17.80
N ALA A 183 0.36 -2.07 -17.38
CA ALA A 183 1.53 -1.32 -17.83
C ALA A 183 2.78 -2.20 -17.82
N LEU A 184 3.83 -1.71 -18.48
CA LEU A 184 5.17 -2.24 -18.34
C LEU A 184 5.91 -1.46 -17.25
N VAL A 185 6.67 -2.17 -16.42
CA VAL A 185 7.62 -1.59 -15.47
C VAL A 185 9.04 -2.01 -15.82
N PRO A 186 10.05 -1.17 -15.61
CA PRO A 186 11.43 -1.56 -15.83
C PRO A 186 11.79 -2.82 -15.05
N TYR A 187 12.51 -3.72 -15.69
CA TYR A 187 13.13 -4.87 -15.01
C TYR A 187 14.21 -4.38 -14.06
N LYS A 188 14.32 -5.00 -12.88
CA LYS A 188 15.16 -4.52 -11.76
C LYS A 188 16.09 -5.58 -11.17
N GLY A 189 16.10 -6.80 -11.73
CA GLY A 189 16.86 -7.91 -11.15
C GLY A 189 16.27 -8.45 -9.85
N PRO A 190 17.09 -9.05 -8.97
CA PRO A 190 16.64 -9.71 -7.75
C PRO A 190 15.95 -8.77 -6.77
N VAL A 191 14.88 -9.24 -6.11
CA VAL A 191 14.18 -8.47 -5.06
C VAL A 191 15.09 -8.09 -3.90
N ALA A 192 16.08 -8.93 -3.60
CA ALA A 192 17.02 -8.68 -2.52
C ALA A 192 17.78 -7.36 -2.70
N ASP A 193 18.25 -7.06 -3.91
CA ASP A 193 18.98 -5.84 -4.23
C ASP A 193 18.10 -4.60 -4.13
N VAL A 194 16.86 -4.71 -4.62
CA VAL A 194 15.87 -3.64 -4.51
C VAL A 194 15.55 -3.34 -3.03
N VAL A 195 15.32 -4.38 -2.22
CA VAL A 195 15.01 -4.22 -0.79
C VAL A 195 16.21 -3.66 -0.03
N ALA A 196 17.43 -4.11 -0.32
CA ALA A 196 18.65 -3.56 0.28
C ALA A 196 18.78 -2.05 0.01
N THR A 197 18.60 -1.64 -1.24
CA THR A 197 18.64 -0.21 -1.64
C THR A 197 17.56 0.61 -0.91
N LEU A 198 16.32 0.12 -0.85
CA LEU A 198 15.22 0.80 -0.17
C LEU A 198 15.48 0.92 1.34
N THR A 199 15.99 -0.15 1.96
CA THR A 199 16.31 -0.19 3.39
C THR A 199 17.44 0.79 3.73
N SER A 200 18.48 0.86 2.92
CA SER A 200 19.57 1.83 3.09
C SER A 200 19.04 3.26 3.05
N GLY A 201 18.14 3.60 2.12
CA GLY A 201 17.53 4.93 2.07
C GLY A 201 16.69 5.27 3.31
N ILE A 202 15.99 4.28 3.89
CA ILE A 202 15.26 4.46 5.16
C ILE A 202 16.25 4.74 6.31
N GLN A 203 17.34 3.98 6.38
CA GLN A 203 18.38 4.15 7.41
C GLN A 203 19.01 5.54 7.34
N VAL A 204 19.29 6.06 6.14
CA VAL A 204 19.76 7.43 5.93
C VAL A 204 18.75 8.45 6.50
N GLY A 205 17.47 8.31 6.19
CA GLY A 205 16.41 9.16 6.72
C GLY A 205 16.31 9.12 8.24
N MET A 206 16.42 7.92 8.84
CA MET A 206 16.46 7.74 10.29
C MET A 206 17.71 8.41 10.90
N GLY A 207 18.86 8.29 10.24
CA GLY A 207 20.12 8.90 10.67
C GLY A 207 20.03 10.43 10.74
N TYR A 208 19.43 11.07 9.73
CA TYR A 208 19.27 12.54 9.72
C TYR A 208 18.44 13.08 10.88
N VAL A 209 17.46 12.34 11.37
CA VAL A 209 16.68 12.75 12.56
C VAL A 209 17.24 12.15 13.86
N GLY A 210 18.35 11.44 13.81
CA GLY A 210 19.00 10.81 14.97
C GLY A 210 18.16 9.69 15.60
N ALA A 211 17.38 8.96 14.81
CA ALA A 211 16.53 7.86 15.27
C ALA A 211 17.25 6.50 15.10
N ARG A 212 17.29 5.69 16.16
CA ARG A 212 17.92 4.36 16.18
C ARG A 212 16.92 3.23 15.91
N ASN A 213 15.63 3.51 15.99
CA ASN A 213 14.53 2.57 15.75
C ASN A 213 13.27 3.31 15.31
N LEU A 214 12.24 2.58 14.85
CA LEU A 214 11.00 3.18 14.37
C LEU A 214 10.27 4.00 15.45
N LYS A 215 10.30 3.58 16.71
CA LYS A 215 9.66 4.31 17.82
C LYS A 215 10.31 5.69 18.02
N GLU A 216 11.63 5.78 17.90
CA GLU A 216 12.33 7.06 17.93
C GLU A 216 12.04 7.87 16.67
N PHE A 217 11.96 7.21 15.50
CA PHE A 217 11.65 7.86 14.24
C PHE A 217 10.28 8.54 14.27
N HIS A 218 9.23 7.86 14.76
CA HIS A 218 7.90 8.44 14.97
C HIS A 218 7.92 9.68 15.88
N LYS A 219 8.77 9.68 16.92
CA LYS A 219 8.85 10.79 17.88
C LYS A 219 9.62 11.99 17.38
N LYS A 220 10.70 11.75 16.63
CA LYS A 220 11.68 12.80 16.26
C LYS A 220 11.36 13.44 14.91
N ALA A 221 10.76 12.69 13.99
CA ALA A 221 10.42 13.20 12.67
C ALA A 221 9.37 14.30 12.74
N LYS A 222 9.58 15.35 11.97
CA LYS A 222 8.65 16.48 11.81
C LYS A 222 8.30 16.63 10.35
N PHE A 223 7.03 16.88 10.07
CA PHE A 223 6.53 17.10 8.72
C PHE A 223 6.28 18.57 8.47
N THR A 224 6.68 19.04 7.29
CA THR A 224 6.36 20.38 6.78
C THR A 224 5.53 20.22 5.51
N ARG A 225 4.48 21.02 5.41
CA ARG A 225 3.68 21.11 4.18
C ARG A 225 4.48 21.90 3.13
N ILE A 226 4.58 21.33 1.93
CA ILE A 226 5.36 21.92 0.82
C ILE A 226 4.46 22.19 -0.39
N THR A 227 4.90 23.07 -1.27
CA THR A 227 4.28 23.39 -2.56
C THR A 227 4.92 22.58 -3.70
N ASN A 228 4.35 22.66 -4.91
CA ASN A 228 4.96 22.06 -6.09
C ASN A 228 6.34 22.67 -6.43
N ALA A 229 6.57 23.95 -6.11
CA ALA A 229 7.88 24.56 -6.27
C ALA A 229 8.95 23.88 -5.40
N SER A 230 8.63 23.60 -4.15
CA SER A 230 9.53 22.85 -3.24
C SER A 230 9.77 21.40 -3.66
N ILE A 231 8.81 20.78 -4.35
CA ILE A 231 9.02 19.43 -4.95
C ILE A 231 10.08 19.52 -6.06
N THR A 232 10.09 20.61 -6.84
CA THR A 232 11.07 20.82 -7.91
C THR A 232 12.45 21.15 -7.33
N GLU A 233 12.52 22.03 -6.32
CA GLU A 233 13.74 22.33 -5.57
C GLU A 233 14.38 21.09 -4.95
N GLY A 234 13.58 20.17 -4.42
CA GLY A 234 14.04 18.92 -3.81
C GLY A 234 14.61 17.87 -4.78
N LYS A 235 14.66 18.16 -6.08
CA LYS A 235 15.27 17.30 -7.10
C LYS A 235 16.62 17.85 -7.53
N PRO A 236 17.54 17.01 -8.07
CA PRO A 236 18.73 17.53 -8.73
C PRO A 236 18.34 18.57 -9.79
N HIS A 237 18.94 19.74 -9.74
CA HIS A 237 18.65 20.85 -10.65
C HIS A 237 19.93 21.61 -11.03
N SER A 238 19.84 22.47 -12.05
CA SER A 238 20.96 23.27 -12.57
C SER A 238 22.13 22.43 -13.08
N LEU A 239 21.83 21.24 -13.64
CA LEU A 239 22.80 20.32 -14.22
C LEU A 239 22.61 20.23 -15.73
N ALA A 240 23.70 20.09 -16.47
CA ALA A 240 23.66 19.84 -17.92
C ALA A 240 23.17 18.42 -18.27
N GLY A 241 23.32 17.45 -17.33
CA GLY A 241 22.86 16.07 -17.43
C GLY A 241 23.21 15.29 -16.18
N ILE A 242 22.60 14.11 -16.03
CA ILE A 242 22.91 13.14 -14.96
C ILE A 242 23.66 11.99 -15.63
N ILE A 243 24.79 11.62 -15.07
CA ILE A 243 25.54 10.41 -15.47
C ILE A 243 25.05 9.30 -14.56
N GLU A 244 24.42 8.26 -15.13
CA GLU A 244 23.94 7.04 -14.44
C GLU A 244 25.03 5.97 -14.41
#